data_b1ee6cfa04293ca0a7123f35f141c1b3
#
_entry.id   b1ee6cfa04293ca0a7123f35f141c1b3
#
_cell.length_a   1.000
_cell.length_b   1.000
_cell.length_c   1.000
_cell.angle_alpha   90.00
_cell.angle_beta   90.00
_cell.angle_gamma   90.00
#
_symmetry.space_group_name_H-M   'P 1'
#
loop_
_entity.id
_entity.type
_entity.pdbx_description
1 polymer ?
#
loop_
_entity_poly.entity_id
_entity_poly.type
_entity_poly.pdbx_seq_one_letter_code
_entity_poly.pdbx_strand_id
1 'polypeptide(L)'
;IASQAGFANYDSYIDCSKVSDQELVEQAEATAIFGRVSPHQKKLLIQTLKAAGRTTAMTGDGVNDILALREADCSIVMAEGDPATRQIANLVLLNSDFNDVPEILFEGRRVVNNIGRIAPIFFIKTIYSFILAIICIASVLLGKPEYLLIFPFIPIQITLIDQFVEGFPPFVLTFERNIKPVEKHFLKRSLQLALPSSLMIIFSVLFVHIWGSSHGWSDIEMATLTYYLLGSISFLSVIRACLPLNLWRSLLIIFSVFGFYLSAFVLQHLLEIATLTAATLPVYLILMVFFIGIFIACTIKQKYEFN
;
A
#
# COMPACT_ATOMS: atom_id res chain seq x y z
N ILE A 1 -9.40 31.36 27.66
CA ILE A 1 -9.34 30.78 26.28
C ILE A 1 -9.41 29.25 26.40
N ALA A 2 -8.46 28.56 27.10
CA ALA A 2 -8.45 27.09 27.15
C ALA A 2 -9.72 26.49 27.72
N SER A 3 -10.26 27.06 28.79
CA SER A 3 -11.58 26.69 29.35
C SER A 3 -12.71 26.89 28.36
N GLN A 4 -12.72 28.01 27.63
CA GLN A 4 -13.72 28.31 26.60
C GLN A 4 -13.61 27.38 25.38
N ALA A 5 -12.41 26.88 25.09
CA ALA A 5 -12.17 25.90 24.05
C ALA A 5 -12.47 24.45 24.47
N GLY A 6 -13.00 24.23 25.68
CA GLY A 6 -13.39 22.90 26.17
C GLY A 6 -12.24 22.03 26.64
N PHE A 7 -11.07 22.60 26.95
CA PHE A 7 -9.92 21.84 27.47
C PHE A 7 -10.20 21.38 28.90
N ALA A 8 -10.16 20.08 29.17
CA ALA A 8 -10.50 19.49 30.48
C ALA A 8 -9.48 19.87 31.58
N ASN A 9 -8.20 20.01 31.21
CA ASN A 9 -7.09 20.32 32.16
C ASN A 9 -6.54 21.71 31.95
N TYR A 10 -7.40 22.73 31.80
CA TYR A 10 -7.02 24.12 31.52
C TYR A 10 -6.21 24.78 32.66
N ASP A 11 -6.23 24.21 33.89
CA ASP A 11 -5.45 24.70 35.03
C ASP A 11 -3.96 24.30 34.96
N SER A 12 -3.62 23.25 34.17
CA SER A 12 -2.24 22.82 33.95
C SER A 12 -1.64 23.54 32.77
N TYR A 13 -0.97 24.66 33.00
CA TYR A 13 -0.30 25.45 31.97
C TYR A 13 1.06 25.95 32.44
N ILE A 14 1.93 26.25 31.48
CA ILE A 14 3.23 26.89 31.69
C ILE A 14 3.21 28.31 31.11
N ASP A 15 3.62 29.30 31.90
CA ASP A 15 3.93 30.63 31.43
C ASP A 15 5.39 30.69 30.98
N CYS A 16 5.63 30.56 29.69
CA CYS A 16 6.96 30.44 29.10
C CYS A 16 7.81 31.73 29.26
N SER A 17 7.20 32.87 29.65
CA SER A 17 7.94 34.08 29.97
C SER A 17 8.67 34.03 31.33
N LYS A 18 8.34 33.03 32.17
CA LYS A 18 8.84 32.88 33.55
C LYS A 18 9.71 31.67 33.77
N VAL A 19 9.86 30.81 32.77
CA VAL A 19 10.63 29.56 32.85
C VAL A 19 11.83 29.61 31.92
N SER A 20 12.90 28.91 32.31
CA SER A 20 14.08 28.73 31.46
C SER A 20 13.81 27.74 30.34
N ASP A 21 14.64 27.78 29.29
CA ASP A 21 14.55 26.80 28.18
C ASP A 21 14.77 25.37 28.68
N GLN A 22 15.56 25.15 29.72
CA GLN A 22 15.80 23.84 30.30
C GLN A 22 14.54 23.31 31.00
N GLU A 23 13.89 24.14 31.83
CA GLU A 23 12.62 23.76 32.48
C GLU A 23 11.51 23.52 31.46
N LEU A 24 11.50 24.29 30.36
CA LEU A 24 10.55 24.11 29.25
C LEU A 24 10.73 22.74 28.59
N VAL A 25 11.97 22.32 28.34
CA VAL A 25 12.31 21.00 27.78
C VAL A 25 11.85 19.87 28.69
N GLU A 26 12.13 19.97 29.99
CA GLU A 26 11.77 18.95 30.98
C GLU A 26 10.26 18.74 31.10
N GLN A 27 9.47 19.80 30.90
CA GLN A 27 8.02 19.78 31.05
C GLN A 27 7.26 19.63 29.72
N ALA A 28 7.95 19.62 28.58
CA ALA A 28 7.33 19.66 27.26
C ALA A 28 6.37 18.49 26.98
N GLU A 29 6.66 17.28 27.46
CA GLU A 29 5.78 16.11 27.26
C GLU A 29 4.63 16.04 28.26
N ALA A 30 4.79 16.62 29.44
CA ALA A 30 3.81 16.56 30.54
C ALA A 30 2.75 17.67 30.46
N THR A 31 3.05 18.76 29.74
CA THR A 31 2.20 19.95 29.68
C THR A 31 1.50 20.09 28.34
N ALA A 32 0.21 20.40 28.38
CA ALA A 32 -0.59 20.60 27.17
C ALA A 32 -0.76 22.07 26.77
N ILE A 33 -0.62 23.02 27.71
CA ILE A 33 -0.88 24.44 27.50
C ILE A 33 0.35 25.27 27.81
N PHE A 34 0.85 25.97 26.81
CA PHE A 34 1.99 26.86 26.89
C PHE A 34 1.55 28.29 26.55
N GLY A 35 1.72 29.21 27.50
CA GLY A 35 1.38 30.62 27.32
C GLY A 35 2.61 31.49 27.09
N ARG A 36 2.49 32.59 26.35
CA ARG A 36 3.55 33.59 26.10
C ARG A 36 4.85 33.01 25.55
N VAL A 37 4.70 32.05 24.61
CA VAL A 37 5.83 31.33 24.01
C VAL A 37 6.54 32.20 22.99
N SER A 38 7.84 32.40 23.13
CA SER A 38 8.66 33.11 22.15
C SER A 38 8.87 32.26 20.87
N PRO A 39 9.22 32.87 19.72
CA PRO A 39 9.50 32.12 18.48
C PRO A 39 10.59 31.04 18.66
N HIS A 40 11.63 31.34 19.44
CA HIS A 40 12.67 30.37 19.79
C HIS A 40 12.12 29.20 20.62
N GLN A 41 11.32 29.49 21.65
CA GLN A 41 10.73 28.47 22.50
C GLN A 41 9.71 27.59 21.74
N LYS A 42 8.95 28.15 20.78
CA LYS A 42 8.10 27.35 19.90
C LYS A 42 8.91 26.31 19.12
N LYS A 43 10.04 26.72 18.55
CA LYS A 43 10.96 25.79 17.87
C LYS A 43 11.51 24.75 18.84
N LEU A 44 11.96 25.17 20.03
CA LEU A 44 12.52 24.27 21.03
C LEU A 44 11.51 23.20 21.49
N LEU A 45 10.26 23.56 21.70
CA LEU A 45 9.18 22.61 22.02
C LEU A 45 9.01 21.55 20.92
N ILE A 46 8.97 21.98 19.66
CA ILE A 46 8.87 21.04 18.53
C ILE A 46 10.07 20.10 18.50
N GLN A 47 11.29 20.61 18.66
CA GLN A 47 12.52 19.81 18.69
C GLN A 47 12.51 18.79 19.84
N THR A 48 12.07 19.20 21.01
CA THR A 48 11.98 18.34 22.20
C THR A 48 11.00 17.19 21.97
N LEU A 49 9.81 17.50 21.45
CA LEU A 49 8.79 16.46 21.16
C LEU A 49 9.28 15.49 20.06
N LYS A 50 9.99 15.98 19.05
CA LYS A 50 10.61 15.12 18.01
C LYS A 50 11.71 14.24 18.59
N ALA A 51 12.56 14.77 19.46
CA ALA A 51 13.60 14.00 20.15
C ALA A 51 13.01 12.89 21.04
N ALA A 52 11.81 13.11 21.60
CA ALA A 52 11.03 12.12 22.32
C ALA A 52 10.30 11.09 21.39
N GLY A 53 10.54 11.15 20.07
CA GLY A 53 9.95 10.21 19.10
C GLY A 53 8.51 10.53 18.71
N ARG A 54 8.03 11.74 19.00
CA ARG A 54 6.70 12.20 18.58
C ARG A 54 6.72 12.72 17.13
N THR A 55 5.67 12.46 16.38
CA THR A 55 5.41 13.14 15.11
C THR A 55 4.69 14.45 15.40
N THR A 56 5.20 15.56 14.93
CA THR A 56 4.74 16.90 15.28
C THR A 56 4.07 17.60 14.11
N ALA A 57 2.95 18.28 14.39
CA ALA A 57 2.34 19.24 13.48
C ALA A 57 2.34 20.62 14.14
N MET A 58 2.70 21.66 13.38
CA MET A 58 2.68 23.05 13.84
C MET A 58 1.72 23.86 12.99
N THR A 59 0.79 24.54 13.64
CA THR A 59 -0.11 25.50 12.99
C THR A 59 0.27 26.91 13.40
N GLY A 60 0.40 27.83 12.43
CA GLY A 60 0.70 29.23 12.67
C GLY A 60 0.36 30.07 11.45
N ASP A 61 0.17 31.37 11.65
CA ASP A 61 -0.26 32.33 10.62
C ASP A 61 0.74 33.49 10.42
N GLY A 62 1.64 33.69 11.36
CA GLY A 62 2.56 34.82 11.40
C GLY A 62 4.05 34.47 11.20
N VAL A 63 4.83 35.49 10.87
CA VAL A 63 6.29 35.40 10.70
C VAL A 63 6.99 34.84 11.94
N ASN A 64 6.44 35.07 13.13
CA ASN A 64 6.95 34.56 14.41
C ASN A 64 6.89 33.03 14.51
N ASP A 65 6.11 32.36 13.67
CA ASP A 65 5.95 30.91 13.68
C ASP A 65 6.88 30.20 12.69
N ILE A 66 7.58 30.92 11.82
CA ILE A 66 8.43 30.36 10.75
C ILE A 66 9.43 29.35 11.29
N LEU A 67 10.08 29.65 12.42
CA LEU A 67 11.09 28.75 13.00
C LEU A 67 10.47 27.41 13.45
N ALA A 68 9.31 27.45 14.09
CA ALA A 68 8.60 26.26 14.54
C ALA A 68 7.93 25.51 13.37
N LEU A 69 7.36 26.23 12.39
CA LEU A 69 6.79 25.64 11.17
C LEU A 69 7.82 24.85 10.36
N ARG A 70 9.05 25.37 10.22
CA ARG A 70 10.15 24.67 9.53
C ARG A 70 10.65 23.45 10.29
N GLU A 71 10.57 23.47 11.61
CA GLU A 71 11.04 22.38 12.45
C GLU A 71 10.06 21.22 12.52
N ALA A 72 8.77 21.48 12.44
CA ALA A 72 7.71 20.48 12.54
C ALA A 72 7.75 19.49 11.36
N ASP A 73 7.27 18.26 11.60
CA ASP A 73 7.11 17.24 10.55
C ASP A 73 6.00 17.61 9.56
N CYS A 74 4.98 18.34 10.03
CA CYS A 74 3.92 18.90 9.20
C CYS A 74 3.64 20.33 9.62
N SER A 75 3.76 21.28 8.69
CA SER A 75 3.43 22.69 8.89
C SER A 75 2.11 23.04 8.21
N ILE A 76 1.19 23.63 8.98
CA ILE A 76 -0.16 24.02 8.54
C ILE A 76 -0.29 25.53 8.73
N VAL A 77 -0.71 26.23 7.68
CA VAL A 77 -0.93 27.68 7.76
C VAL A 77 -2.27 28.09 7.20
N MET A 78 -2.75 29.27 7.60
CA MET A 78 -3.98 29.86 7.10
C MET A 78 -3.72 30.58 5.76
N ALA A 79 -4.69 30.56 4.84
CA ALA A 79 -4.57 31.29 3.56
C ALA A 79 -4.42 32.81 3.76
N GLU A 80 -5.03 33.35 4.81
CA GLU A 80 -4.95 34.76 5.18
C GLU A 80 -3.66 35.12 5.94
N GLY A 81 -2.83 34.11 6.31
CA GLY A 81 -1.56 34.30 6.99
C GLY A 81 -0.48 34.96 6.13
N ASP A 82 0.66 35.21 6.74
CA ASP A 82 1.78 35.88 6.07
C ASP A 82 2.25 35.09 4.84
N PRO A 83 2.56 35.75 3.69
CA PRO A 83 3.06 35.10 2.50
C PRO A 83 4.32 34.23 2.71
N ALA A 84 5.21 34.64 3.63
CA ALA A 84 6.41 33.89 3.93
C ALA A 84 6.11 32.56 4.64
N THR A 85 5.11 32.50 5.52
CA THR A 85 4.66 31.26 6.15
C THR A 85 4.03 30.31 5.14
N ARG A 86 3.24 30.83 4.21
CA ARG A 86 2.61 30.02 3.16
C ARG A 86 3.61 29.34 2.23
N GLN A 87 4.74 30.00 1.94
CA GLN A 87 5.77 29.42 1.08
C GLN A 87 6.51 28.23 1.69
N ILE A 88 6.54 28.14 3.01
CA ILE A 88 7.27 27.07 3.72
C ILE A 88 6.34 25.98 4.27
N ALA A 89 5.04 26.18 4.18
CA ALA A 89 4.03 25.27 4.73
C ALA A 89 3.87 24.01 3.87
N ASN A 90 3.65 22.88 4.53
CA ASN A 90 3.24 21.64 3.86
C ASN A 90 1.76 21.68 3.46
N LEU A 91 0.93 22.41 4.22
CA LEU A 91 -0.50 22.51 4.01
C LEU A 91 -0.98 23.96 4.23
N VAL A 92 -1.86 24.45 3.35
CA VAL A 92 -2.51 25.75 3.47
C VAL A 92 -4.01 25.54 3.57
N LEU A 93 -4.63 26.01 4.67
CA LEU A 93 -6.08 25.97 4.87
C LEU A 93 -6.72 27.13 4.11
N LEU A 94 -7.38 26.85 3.00
CA LEU A 94 -7.92 27.87 2.10
C LEU A 94 -9.06 28.68 2.75
N ASN A 95 -9.87 28.03 3.60
CA ASN A 95 -10.96 28.68 4.32
C ASN A 95 -10.49 29.37 5.61
N SER A 96 -9.18 29.28 5.92
CA SER A 96 -8.61 29.78 7.19
C SER A 96 -9.34 29.26 8.44
N ASP A 97 -9.99 28.09 8.34
CA ASP A 97 -10.73 27.45 9.44
C ASP A 97 -9.96 26.25 9.99
N PHE A 98 -9.56 26.32 11.25
CA PHE A 98 -8.86 25.23 11.93
C PHE A 98 -9.77 23.99 12.14
N ASN A 99 -11.08 24.15 12.10
CA ASN A 99 -12.03 23.04 12.19
C ASN A 99 -11.93 22.04 11.01
N ASP A 100 -11.29 22.43 9.91
CA ASP A 100 -11.06 21.54 8.76
C ASP A 100 -9.92 20.53 9.01
N VAL A 101 -9.04 20.76 10.01
CA VAL A 101 -7.87 19.90 10.29
C VAL A 101 -8.24 18.44 10.61
N PRO A 102 -9.27 18.13 11.41
CA PRO A 102 -9.70 16.76 11.65
C PRO A 102 -10.14 16.04 10.37
N GLU A 103 -10.85 16.73 9.47
CA GLU A 103 -11.28 16.15 8.19
C GLU A 103 -10.11 15.87 7.28
N ILE A 104 -9.14 16.77 7.20
CA ILE A 104 -7.88 16.58 6.46
C ILE A 104 -7.11 15.38 7.00
N LEU A 105 -7.04 15.23 8.34
CA LEU A 105 -6.39 14.08 8.97
C LEU A 105 -7.10 12.76 8.61
N PHE A 106 -8.43 12.75 8.62
CA PHE A 106 -9.21 11.56 8.25
C PHE A 106 -9.05 11.22 6.77
N GLU A 107 -9.01 12.23 5.91
CA GLU A 107 -8.77 12.03 4.49
C GLU A 107 -7.35 11.52 4.22
N GLY A 108 -6.34 12.08 4.87
CA GLY A 108 -4.97 11.59 4.82
C GLY A 108 -4.86 10.12 5.27
N ARG A 109 -5.51 9.76 6.36
CA ARG A 109 -5.59 8.35 6.83
C ARG A 109 -6.29 7.46 5.81
N ARG A 110 -7.38 7.91 5.22
CA ARG A 110 -8.10 7.18 4.17
C ARG A 110 -7.20 6.86 3.00
N VAL A 111 -6.50 7.86 2.48
CA VAL A 111 -5.59 7.71 1.34
C VAL A 111 -4.47 6.74 1.66
N VAL A 112 -3.73 6.96 2.75
CA VAL A 112 -2.56 6.12 3.11
C VAL A 112 -2.98 4.68 3.40
N ASN A 113 -4.06 4.46 4.14
CA ASN A 113 -4.55 3.12 4.45
C ASN A 113 -5.05 2.38 3.21
N ASN A 114 -5.75 3.06 2.29
CA ASN A 114 -6.22 2.44 1.06
C ASN A 114 -5.05 2.12 0.13
N ILE A 115 -4.07 3.01 -0.01
CA ILE A 115 -2.83 2.73 -0.75
C ILE A 115 -2.11 1.52 -0.11
N GLY A 116 -1.96 1.49 1.21
CA GLY A 116 -1.33 0.36 1.92
C GLY A 116 -2.02 -0.99 1.69
N ARG A 117 -3.32 -0.95 1.48
CA ARG A 117 -4.15 -2.13 1.20
C ARG A 117 -3.97 -2.66 -0.22
N ILE A 118 -3.82 -1.77 -1.21
CA ILE A 118 -3.73 -2.13 -2.63
C ILE A 118 -2.29 -2.30 -3.13
N ALA A 119 -1.32 -1.63 -2.52
CA ALA A 119 0.08 -1.68 -2.94
C ALA A 119 0.65 -3.11 -3.08
N PRO A 120 0.32 -4.08 -2.20
CA PRO A 120 0.78 -5.46 -2.37
C PRO A 120 0.39 -6.08 -3.72
N ILE A 121 -0.75 -5.69 -4.31
CA ILE A 121 -1.22 -6.21 -5.61
C ILE A 121 -0.24 -5.80 -6.71
N PHE A 122 0.17 -4.54 -6.74
CA PHE A 122 1.14 -4.03 -7.72
C PHE A 122 2.55 -4.61 -7.52
N PHE A 123 2.97 -4.83 -6.28
CA PHE A 123 4.28 -5.43 -6.01
C PHE A 123 4.40 -6.89 -6.47
N ILE A 124 3.29 -7.63 -6.54
CA ILE A 124 3.31 -9.00 -7.06
C ILE A 124 3.90 -9.04 -8.45
N LYS A 125 3.37 -8.21 -9.38
CA LYS A 125 3.84 -8.14 -10.75
C LYS A 125 5.31 -7.72 -10.83
N THR A 126 5.69 -6.71 -10.10
CA THR A 126 7.07 -6.23 -10.05
C THR A 126 8.03 -7.33 -9.59
N ILE A 127 7.70 -8.05 -8.52
CA ILE A 127 8.56 -9.09 -7.95
C ILE A 127 8.70 -10.28 -8.90
N TYR A 128 7.57 -10.85 -9.37
CA TYR A 128 7.67 -12.03 -10.23
C TYR A 128 8.32 -11.71 -11.58
N SER A 129 8.02 -10.56 -12.17
CA SER A 129 8.61 -10.17 -13.45
C SER A 129 10.12 -9.98 -13.35
N PHE A 130 10.58 -9.31 -12.28
CA PHE A 130 12.01 -9.10 -12.04
C PHE A 130 12.76 -10.41 -11.84
N ILE A 131 12.23 -11.29 -11.00
CA ILE A 131 12.87 -12.60 -10.73
C ILE A 131 12.84 -13.49 -11.96
N LEU A 132 11.71 -13.57 -12.68
CA LEU A 132 11.62 -14.34 -13.92
C LEU A 132 12.57 -13.82 -14.99
N ALA A 133 12.72 -12.50 -15.12
CA ALA A 133 13.70 -11.92 -16.05
C ALA A 133 15.14 -12.36 -15.72
N ILE A 134 15.52 -12.37 -14.44
CA ILE A 134 16.83 -12.87 -14.00
C ILE A 134 16.99 -14.37 -14.35
N ILE A 135 15.95 -15.17 -14.09
CA ILE A 135 15.98 -16.62 -14.40
C ILE A 135 16.11 -16.83 -15.91
N CYS A 136 15.37 -16.08 -16.74
CA CYS A 136 15.48 -16.15 -18.19
C CYS A 136 16.90 -15.78 -18.67
N ILE A 137 17.50 -14.71 -18.17
CA ILE A 137 18.87 -14.33 -18.49
C ILE A 137 19.85 -15.43 -18.08
N ALA A 138 19.71 -15.96 -16.86
CA ALA A 138 20.56 -17.04 -16.37
C ALA A 138 20.43 -18.30 -17.23
N SER A 139 19.23 -18.67 -17.69
CA SER A 139 18.99 -19.81 -18.56
C SER A 139 19.72 -19.68 -19.90
N VAL A 140 19.73 -18.49 -20.49
CA VAL A 140 20.46 -18.17 -21.72
C VAL A 140 21.96 -18.27 -21.49
N LEU A 141 22.50 -17.76 -20.39
CA LEU A 141 23.93 -17.80 -20.07
C LEU A 141 24.46 -19.22 -19.82
N LEU A 142 23.63 -20.15 -19.35
CA LEU A 142 23.97 -21.55 -19.18
C LEU A 142 24.16 -22.26 -20.52
N GLY A 143 23.63 -21.71 -21.63
CA GLY A 143 23.88 -22.17 -22.98
C GLY A 143 23.36 -23.59 -23.31
N LYS A 144 22.49 -24.14 -22.49
CA LYS A 144 21.90 -25.47 -22.68
C LYS A 144 20.43 -25.30 -23.13
N PRO A 145 20.08 -25.82 -24.36
CA PRO A 145 18.70 -25.67 -24.88
C PRO A 145 17.62 -26.24 -23.94
N GLU A 146 17.94 -27.30 -23.21
CA GLU A 146 17.04 -27.96 -22.25
C GLU A 146 16.67 -27.10 -21.03
N TYR A 147 17.47 -26.05 -20.74
CA TYR A 147 17.22 -25.12 -19.63
C TYR A 147 16.75 -23.74 -20.11
N LEU A 148 16.56 -23.58 -21.42
CA LEU A 148 16.15 -22.29 -21.97
C LEU A 148 14.71 -21.97 -21.55
N LEU A 149 14.57 -20.94 -20.70
CA LEU A 149 13.28 -20.37 -20.33
C LEU A 149 13.10 -19.05 -21.06
N ILE A 150 12.11 -18.97 -21.94
CA ILE A 150 11.66 -17.73 -22.54
C ILE A 150 10.66 -17.06 -21.56
N PHE A 151 10.66 -15.74 -21.50
CA PHE A 151 9.70 -15.03 -20.64
C PHE A 151 8.26 -15.43 -21.00
N PRO A 152 7.48 -15.97 -20.04
CA PRO A 152 6.27 -16.74 -20.36
C PRO A 152 5.05 -15.91 -20.74
N PHE A 153 5.14 -14.59 -20.64
CA PHE A 153 4.00 -13.69 -20.87
C PHE A 153 4.28 -12.69 -21.98
N ILE A 154 3.36 -12.56 -22.90
CA ILE A 154 3.37 -11.50 -23.91
C ILE A 154 2.61 -10.27 -23.40
N PRO A 155 2.94 -9.04 -23.86
CA PRO A 155 2.33 -7.81 -23.32
C PRO A 155 0.80 -7.79 -23.34
N ILE A 156 0.17 -8.35 -24.36
CA ILE A 156 -1.29 -8.37 -24.48
C ILE A 156 -1.95 -9.21 -23.39
N GLN A 157 -1.33 -10.31 -22.93
CA GLN A 157 -1.84 -11.13 -21.85
C GLN A 157 -1.88 -10.37 -20.53
N ILE A 158 -0.88 -9.52 -20.28
CA ILE A 158 -0.81 -8.70 -19.06
C ILE A 158 -1.92 -7.66 -19.02
N THR A 159 -2.44 -7.20 -20.16
CA THR A 159 -3.51 -6.19 -20.21
C THR A 159 -4.78 -6.60 -19.44
N LEU A 160 -5.21 -7.87 -19.52
CA LEU A 160 -6.38 -8.32 -18.74
C LEU A 160 -6.07 -8.43 -17.25
N ILE A 161 -4.84 -8.81 -16.88
CA ILE A 161 -4.38 -8.80 -15.48
C ILE A 161 -4.39 -7.35 -14.96
N ASP A 162 -3.85 -6.41 -15.75
CA ASP A 162 -3.85 -4.99 -15.40
C ASP A 162 -5.28 -4.47 -15.23
N GLN A 163 -6.21 -4.86 -16.10
CA GLN A 163 -7.60 -4.39 -16.04
C GLN A 163 -8.36 -4.98 -14.84
N PHE A 164 -8.34 -6.29 -14.64
CA PHE A 164 -9.22 -6.98 -13.69
C PHE A 164 -8.59 -7.25 -12.32
N VAL A 165 -7.28 -7.13 -12.19
CA VAL A 165 -6.54 -7.34 -10.92
C VAL A 165 -5.94 -6.03 -10.42
N GLU A 166 -5.14 -5.33 -11.23
CA GLU A 166 -4.38 -4.16 -10.80
C GLU A 166 -5.12 -2.84 -10.98
N GLY A 167 -6.04 -2.73 -11.95
CA GLY A 167 -6.77 -1.50 -12.26
C GLY A 167 -8.09 -1.39 -11.50
N PHE A 168 -9.10 -2.12 -11.95
CA PHE A 168 -10.47 -1.91 -11.49
C PHE A 168 -10.66 -2.18 -9.99
N PRO A 169 -10.24 -3.33 -9.40
CA PRO A 169 -10.45 -3.54 -7.97
C PRO A 169 -9.71 -2.54 -7.07
N PRO A 170 -8.41 -2.25 -7.27
CA PRO A 170 -7.72 -1.22 -6.52
C PRO A 170 -8.37 0.15 -6.66
N PHE A 171 -8.76 0.56 -7.87
CA PHE A 171 -9.45 1.83 -8.10
C PHE A 171 -10.71 1.96 -7.25
N VAL A 172 -11.58 0.97 -7.25
CA VAL A 172 -12.80 0.99 -6.43
C VAL A 172 -12.48 1.03 -4.94
N LEU A 173 -11.48 0.26 -4.48
CA LEU A 173 -11.07 0.22 -3.07
C LEU A 173 -10.48 1.54 -2.56
N THR A 174 -9.97 2.43 -3.42
CA THR A 174 -9.45 3.75 -3.00
C THR A 174 -10.54 4.67 -2.47
N PHE A 175 -11.80 4.48 -2.86
CA PHE A 175 -12.91 5.30 -2.40
C PHE A 175 -13.48 4.86 -1.05
N GLU A 176 -13.04 3.74 -0.50
CA GLU A 176 -13.55 3.27 0.78
C GLU A 176 -13.09 4.13 1.96
N ARG A 177 -13.99 4.33 2.92
CA ARG A 177 -13.69 5.06 4.15
C ARG A 177 -12.87 4.18 5.10
N ASN A 178 -11.58 4.45 5.21
CA ASN A 178 -10.65 3.75 6.09
C ASN A 178 -9.82 4.76 6.90
N ILE A 179 -10.33 5.14 8.07
CA ILE A 179 -9.78 6.19 8.94
C ILE A 179 -8.98 5.64 10.13
N LYS A 180 -8.62 4.36 10.12
CA LYS A 180 -7.81 3.74 11.17
C LYS A 180 -6.45 4.45 11.30
N PRO A 181 -5.79 4.35 12.47
CA PRO A 181 -4.40 4.81 12.57
C PRO A 181 -3.52 4.21 11.49
N VAL A 182 -2.62 5.02 10.93
CA VAL A 182 -1.72 4.60 9.85
C VAL A 182 -0.59 3.75 10.41
N GLU A 183 -0.24 2.68 9.72
CA GLU A 183 0.87 1.81 10.10
C GLU A 183 2.23 2.39 9.69
N LYS A 184 3.21 2.27 10.59
CA LYS A 184 4.54 2.91 10.41
C LYS A 184 5.42 2.27 9.33
N HIS A 185 5.24 0.99 8.99
CA HIS A 185 6.14 0.24 8.11
C HIS A 185 5.48 -0.19 6.80
N PHE A 186 4.86 0.76 6.12
CA PHE A 186 4.11 0.56 4.88
C PHE A 186 4.82 -0.30 3.83
N LEU A 187 6.05 0.08 3.43
CA LEU A 187 6.77 -0.61 2.35
C LEU A 187 7.12 -2.05 2.72
N LYS A 188 7.68 -2.25 3.92
CA LYS A 188 8.04 -3.58 4.42
C LYS A 188 6.82 -4.51 4.43
N ARG A 189 5.70 -4.02 4.97
CA ARG A 189 4.45 -4.78 5.02
C ARG A 189 3.94 -5.11 3.63
N SER A 190 3.91 -4.14 2.72
CA SER A 190 3.43 -4.35 1.36
C SER A 190 4.24 -5.41 0.62
N LEU A 191 5.58 -5.38 0.75
CA LEU A 191 6.46 -6.40 0.18
C LEU A 191 6.24 -7.78 0.81
N GLN A 192 6.12 -7.87 2.14
CA GLN A 192 5.85 -9.14 2.83
C GLN A 192 4.50 -9.75 2.41
N LEU A 193 3.49 -8.91 2.17
CA LEU A 193 2.19 -9.36 1.70
C LEU A 193 2.20 -9.81 0.22
N ALA A 194 3.03 -9.20 -0.63
CA ALA A 194 3.15 -9.55 -2.04
C ALA A 194 3.96 -10.83 -2.28
N LEU A 195 4.97 -11.07 -1.44
CA LEU A 195 5.97 -12.12 -1.65
C LEU A 195 5.37 -13.54 -1.84
N PRO A 196 4.40 -14.02 -1.03
CA PRO A 196 3.84 -15.36 -1.23
C PRO A 196 3.23 -15.55 -2.61
N SER A 197 2.38 -14.61 -3.08
CA SER A 197 1.75 -14.70 -4.40
C SER A 197 2.79 -14.65 -5.53
N SER A 198 3.81 -13.78 -5.40
CA SER A 198 4.90 -13.70 -6.38
C SER A 198 5.69 -15.00 -6.49
N LEU A 199 6.01 -15.63 -5.34
CA LEU A 199 6.72 -16.90 -5.32
C LEU A 199 5.87 -18.05 -5.90
N MET A 200 4.56 -18.06 -5.64
CA MET A 200 3.64 -19.04 -6.24
C MET A 200 3.58 -18.89 -7.75
N ILE A 201 3.57 -17.67 -8.29
CA ILE A 201 3.60 -17.41 -9.73
C ILE A 201 4.91 -17.89 -10.34
N ILE A 202 6.04 -17.56 -9.73
CA ILE A 202 7.36 -18.02 -10.21
C ILE A 202 7.42 -19.54 -10.21
N PHE A 203 7.00 -20.18 -9.11
CA PHE A 203 6.96 -21.64 -9.03
C PHE A 203 6.05 -22.24 -10.10
N SER A 204 4.87 -21.67 -10.35
CA SER A 204 3.95 -22.18 -11.37
C SER A 204 4.53 -22.10 -12.77
N VAL A 205 5.21 -21.00 -13.11
CA VAL A 205 5.91 -20.85 -14.40
C VAL A 205 6.98 -21.92 -14.57
N LEU A 206 7.87 -22.08 -13.58
CA LEU A 206 8.95 -23.08 -13.64
C LEU A 206 8.40 -24.51 -13.68
N PHE A 207 7.39 -24.79 -12.85
CA PHE A 207 6.75 -26.10 -12.82
C PHE A 207 6.11 -26.44 -14.16
N VAL A 208 5.31 -25.54 -14.73
CA VAL A 208 4.63 -25.76 -16.02
C VAL A 208 5.63 -25.94 -17.14
N HIS A 209 6.73 -25.16 -17.16
CA HIS A 209 7.77 -25.30 -18.16
C HIS A 209 8.46 -26.67 -18.07
N ILE A 210 8.90 -27.09 -16.88
CA ILE A 210 9.63 -28.36 -16.69
C ILE A 210 8.69 -29.57 -16.91
N TRP A 211 7.52 -29.53 -16.27
CA TRP A 211 6.58 -30.63 -16.33
C TRP A 211 5.94 -30.76 -17.72
N GLY A 212 5.52 -29.66 -18.32
CA GLY A 212 4.90 -29.63 -19.64
C GLY A 212 5.85 -30.12 -20.74
N SER A 213 7.11 -29.64 -20.73
CA SER A 213 8.14 -30.11 -21.66
C SER A 213 8.40 -31.61 -21.53
N SER A 214 8.43 -32.13 -20.30
CA SER A 214 8.65 -33.58 -20.07
C SER A 214 7.49 -34.47 -20.45
N HIS A 215 6.26 -33.92 -20.52
CA HIS A 215 5.04 -34.65 -20.89
C HIS A 215 4.57 -34.34 -22.31
N GLY A 216 5.37 -33.61 -23.10
CA GLY A 216 5.08 -33.32 -24.50
C GLY A 216 3.90 -32.35 -24.70
N TRP A 217 3.65 -31.43 -23.75
CA TRP A 217 2.63 -30.39 -23.92
C TRP A 217 3.06 -29.39 -24.98
N SER A 218 2.11 -28.90 -25.74
CA SER A 218 2.34 -27.81 -26.69
C SER A 218 2.62 -26.48 -25.98
N ASP A 219 3.30 -25.56 -26.67
CA ASP A 219 3.59 -24.24 -26.14
C ASP A 219 2.29 -23.48 -25.76
N ILE A 220 1.21 -23.66 -26.55
CA ILE A 220 -0.11 -23.07 -26.26
C ILE A 220 -0.72 -23.64 -24.98
N GLU A 221 -0.58 -24.95 -24.73
CA GLU A 221 -1.07 -25.56 -23.49
C GLU A 221 -0.32 -25.05 -22.26
N MET A 222 1.01 -24.95 -22.37
CA MET A 222 1.84 -24.40 -21.30
C MET A 222 1.55 -22.90 -21.05
N ALA A 223 1.45 -22.10 -22.11
CA ALA A 223 1.08 -20.69 -22.02
C ALA A 223 -0.30 -20.49 -21.38
N THR A 224 -1.29 -21.30 -21.82
CA THR A 224 -2.66 -21.25 -21.30
C THR A 224 -2.71 -21.56 -19.81
N LEU A 225 -2.09 -22.68 -19.39
CA LEU A 225 -2.07 -23.06 -17.98
C LEU A 225 -1.37 -22.00 -17.11
N THR A 226 -0.22 -21.53 -17.57
CA THR A 226 0.55 -20.50 -16.87
C THR A 226 -0.25 -19.20 -16.74
N TYR A 227 -0.95 -18.79 -17.78
CA TYR A 227 -1.80 -17.59 -17.78
C TYR A 227 -2.96 -17.69 -16.81
N TYR A 228 -3.70 -18.79 -16.80
CA TYR A 228 -4.79 -18.99 -15.85
C TYR A 228 -4.30 -19.11 -14.41
N LEU A 229 -3.14 -19.72 -14.16
CA LEU A 229 -2.51 -19.74 -12.83
C LEU A 229 -2.10 -18.33 -12.39
N LEU A 230 -1.50 -17.52 -13.27
CA LEU A 230 -1.17 -16.12 -12.99
C LEU A 230 -2.39 -15.33 -12.52
N GLY A 231 -3.49 -15.37 -13.30
CA GLY A 231 -4.73 -14.67 -12.96
C GLY A 231 -5.30 -15.14 -11.64
N SER A 232 -5.44 -16.46 -11.45
CA SER A 232 -6.03 -17.06 -10.25
C SER A 232 -5.24 -16.73 -8.97
N ILE A 233 -3.91 -16.86 -9.01
CA ILE A 233 -3.04 -16.51 -7.87
C ILE A 233 -3.12 -15.01 -7.56
N SER A 234 -3.17 -14.17 -8.59
CA SER A 234 -3.30 -12.72 -8.43
C SER A 234 -4.64 -12.34 -7.79
N PHE A 235 -5.74 -13.03 -8.13
CA PHE A 235 -7.04 -12.83 -7.48
C PHE A 235 -7.05 -13.17 -5.99
N LEU A 236 -6.23 -14.11 -5.50
CA LEU A 236 -6.12 -14.36 -4.06
C LEU A 236 -5.70 -13.08 -3.31
N SER A 237 -4.84 -12.27 -3.90
CA SER A 237 -4.42 -10.99 -3.29
C SER A 237 -5.51 -9.92 -3.37
N VAL A 238 -6.31 -9.89 -4.43
CA VAL A 238 -7.51 -9.02 -4.52
C VAL A 238 -8.53 -9.42 -3.44
N ILE A 239 -8.79 -10.73 -3.28
CA ILE A 239 -9.68 -11.24 -2.23
C ILE A 239 -9.19 -10.81 -0.85
N ARG A 240 -7.89 -10.95 -0.57
CA ARG A 240 -7.29 -10.48 0.69
C ARG A 240 -7.47 -8.97 0.88
N ALA A 241 -7.26 -8.16 -0.15
CA ALA A 241 -7.47 -6.72 -0.10
C ALA A 241 -8.95 -6.37 0.16
N CYS A 242 -9.89 -7.20 -0.22
CA CYS A 242 -11.31 -7.04 0.03
C CYS A 242 -11.78 -7.51 1.42
N LEU A 243 -10.92 -8.11 2.24
CA LEU A 243 -11.28 -8.52 3.60
C LEU A 243 -11.36 -7.32 4.57
N PRO A 244 -12.31 -7.34 5.53
CA PRO A 244 -13.45 -8.25 5.67
C PRO A 244 -14.48 -8.04 4.55
N LEU A 245 -15.14 -9.11 4.13
CA LEU A 245 -16.11 -9.04 3.04
C LEU A 245 -17.36 -8.26 3.45
N ASN A 246 -17.87 -7.47 2.52
CA ASN A 246 -19.19 -6.87 2.53
C ASN A 246 -19.81 -7.04 1.14
N LEU A 247 -21.08 -6.66 0.97
CA LEU A 247 -21.78 -6.85 -0.29
C LEU A 247 -21.02 -6.23 -1.49
N TRP A 248 -20.57 -5.00 -1.35
CA TRP A 248 -19.87 -4.29 -2.42
C TRP A 248 -18.52 -4.94 -2.78
N ARG A 249 -17.74 -5.36 -1.81
CA ARG A 249 -16.45 -6.04 -2.04
C ARG A 249 -16.67 -7.42 -2.64
N SER A 250 -17.74 -8.13 -2.24
CA SER A 250 -18.10 -9.41 -2.84
C SER A 250 -18.51 -9.25 -4.30
N LEU A 251 -19.33 -8.25 -4.62
CA LEU A 251 -19.69 -7.92 -6.00
C LEU A 251 -18.46 -7.52 -6.83
N LEU A 252 -17.55 -6.74 -6.25
CA LEU A 252 -16.29 -6.35 -6.89
C LEU A 252 -15.44 -7.57 -7.26
N ILE A 253 -15.28 -8.52 -6.34
CA ILE A 253 -14.54 -9.77 -6.60
C ILE A 253 -15.23 -10.58 -7.70
N ILE A 254 -16.54 -10.79 -7.58
CA ILE A 254 -17.31 -11.57 -8.58
C ILE A 254 -17.17 -10.94 -9.96
N PHE A 255 -17.36 -9.61 -10.07
CA PHE A 255 -17.22 -8.91 -11.34
C PHE A 255 -15.81 -9.04 -11.92
N SER A 256 -14.77 -8.87 -11.10
CA SER A 256 -13.39 -8.93 -11.55
C SER A 256 -13.00 -10.34 -11.99
N VAL A 257 -13.35 -11.36 -11.20
CA VAL A 257 -13.05 -12.76 -11.54
C VAL A 257 -13.84 -13.19 -12.78
N PHE A 258 -15.15 -12.96 -12.80
CA PHE A 258 -15.98 -13.32 -13.94
C PHE A 258 -15.57 -12.57 -15.22
N GLY A 259 -15.32 -11.26 -15.10
CA GLY A 259 -14.87 -10.43 -16.22
C GLY A 259 -13.54 -10.90 -16.79
N PHE A 260 -12.57 -11.26 -15.95
CA PHE A 260 -11.30 -11.80 -16.39
C PHE A 260 -11.46 -13.12 -17.17
N TYR A 261 -12.15 -14.13 -16.59
CA TYR A 261 -12.30 -15.42 -17.25
C TYR A 261 -13.17 -15.36 -18.51
N LEU A 262 -14.23 -14.54 -18.49
CA LEU A 262 -15.04 -14.31 -19.68
C LEU A 262 -14.22 -13.64 -20.78
N SER A 263 -13.47 -12.58 -20.47
CA SER A 263 -12.63 -11.89 -21.43
C SER A 263 -11.51 -12.79 -21.94
N ALA A 264 -10.89 -13.58 -21.08
CA ALA A 264 -9.86 -14.54 -21.47
C ALA A 264 -10.43 -15.60 -22.43
N PHE A 265 -11.66 -16.07 -22.19
CA PHE A 265 -12.34 -17.02 -23.07
C PHE A 265 -12.71 -16.41 -24.42
N VAL A 266 -13.26 -15.19 -24.45
CA VAL A 266 -13.68 -14.51 -25.70
C VAL A 266 -12.47 -14.09 -26.53
N LEU A 267 -11.39 -13.67 -25.89
CA LEU A 267 -10.19 -13.10 -26.54
C LEU A 267 -9.05 -14.14 -26.70
N GLN A 268 -9.33 -15.43 -26.66
CA GLN A 268 -8.31 -16.50 -26.71
C GLN A 268 -7.31 -16.29 -27.87
N HIS A 269 -7.81 -16.01 -29.05
CA HIS A 269 -6.99 -15.77 -30.25
C HIS A 269 -6.03 -14.59 -30.07
N LEU A 270 -6.51 -13.50 -29.49
CA LEU A 270 -5.72 -12.28 -29.28
C LEU A 270 -4.65 -12.50 -28.19
N LEU A 271 -5.00 -13.31 -27.18
CA LEU A 271 -4.13 -13.63 -26.05
C LEU A 271 -3.16 -14.78 -26.34
N GLU A 272 -3.25 -15.41 -27.51
CA GLU A 272 -2.47 -16.60 -27.86
C GLU A 272 -2.58 -17.73 -26.82
N ILE A 273 -3.80 -17.94 -26.31
CA ILE A 273 -4.15 -19.01 -25.37
C ILE A 273 -5.30 -19.85 -25.90
N ALA A 274 -5.54 -20.97 -25.26
CA ALA A 274 -6.64 -21.89 -25.58
C ALA A 274 -7.50 -22.18 -24.35
N THR A 275 -8.39 -23.14 -24.44
CA THR A 275 -9.08 -23.69 -23.28
C THR A 275 -8.19 -24.71 -22.58
N LEU A 276 -8.37 -24.88 -21.25
CA LEU A 276 -7.69 -25.96 -20.52
C LEU A 276 -8.12 -27.33 -21.06
N THR A 277 -7.17 -28.16 -21.42
CA THR A 277 -7.38 -29.52 -21.94
C THR A 277 -7.60 -30.51 -20.82
N ALA A 278 -8.02 -31.76 -21.17
CA ALA A 278 -8.12 -32.85 -20.22
C ALA A 278 -6.79 -33.18 -19.52
N ALA A 279 -5.65 -32.82 -20.13
CA ALA A 279 -4.32 -32.98 -19.54
C ALA A 279 -3.96 -31.85 -18.56
N THR A 280 -4.28 -30.60 -18.91
CA THR A 280 -3.88 -29.41 -18.13
C THR A 280 -4.86 -29.04 -17.03
N LEU A 281 -6.16 -29.31 -17.19
CA LEU A 281 -7.19 -28.98 -16.20
C LEU A 281 -6.98 -29.63 -14.83
N PRO A 282 -6.66 -30.96 -14.72
CA PRO A 282 -6.37 -31.56 -13.42
C PRO A 282 -5.15 -30.93 -12.73
N VAL A 283 -4.12 -30.60 -13.50
CA VAL A 283 -2.89 -29.95 -12.97
C VAL A 283 -3.22 -28.55 -12.45
N TYR A 284 -4.04 -27.78 -13.19
CA TYR A 284 -4.53 -26.49 -12.73
C TYR A 284 -5.26 -26.59 -11.39
N LEU A 285 -6.20 -27.54 -11.26
CA LEU A 285 -7.01 -27.70 -10.05
C LEU A 285 -6.13 -28.11 -8.84
N ILE A 286 -5.20 -29.05 -9.04
CA ILE A 286 -4.28 -29.49 -7.97
C ILE A 286 -3.41 -28.34 -7.50
N LEU A 287 -2.80 -27.61 -8.43
CA LEU A 287 -1.96 -26.46 -8.10
C LEU A 287 -2.74 -25.36 -7.39
N MET A 288 -4.00 -25.10 -7.82
CA MET A 288 -4.83 -24.09 -7.18
C MET A 288 -5.21 -24.46 -5.75
N VAL A 289 -5.58 -25.73 -5.49
CA VAL A 289 -5.83 -26.19 -4.12
C VAL A 289 -4.58 -26.01 -3.23
N PHE A 290 -3.42 -26.39 -3.75
CA PHE A 290 -2.14 -26.23 -3.04
C PHE A 290 -1.82 -24.76 -2.76
N PHE A 291 -1.95 -23.88 -3.75
CA PHE A 291 -1.67 -22.46 -3.60
C PHE A 291 -2.67 -21.74 -2.68
N ILE A 292 -3.94 -22.10 -2.72
CA ILE A 292 -4.95 -21.58 -1.78
C ILE A 292 -4.55 -21.95 -0.33
N GLY A 293 -4.13 -23.19 -0.10
CA GLY A 293 -3.65 -23.64 1.21
C GLY A 293 -2.45 -22.83 1.72
N ILE A 294 -1.44 -22.63 0.89
CA ILE A 294 -0.27 -21.81 1.21
C ILE A 294 -0.68 -20.36 1.47
N PHE A 295 -1.52 -19.80 0.62
CA PHE A 295 -1.97 -18.41 0.73
C PHE A 295 -2.71 -18.17 2.04
N ILE A 296 -3.60 -19.07 2.43
CA ILE A 296 -4.33 -18.99 3.71
C ILE A 296 -3.34 -19.09 4.89
N ALA A 297 -2.41 -20.05 4.87
CA ALA A 297 -1.43 -20.21 5.92
C ALA A 297 -0.54 -18.96 6.08
N CYS A 298 -0.06 -18.41 4.96
CA CYS A 298 0.73 -17.16 4.97
C CYS A 298 -0.11 -15.97 5.47
N THR A 299 -1.35 -15.85 5.06
CA THR A 299 -2.24 -14.76 5.49
C THR A 299 -2.52 -14.80 6.98
N ILE A 300 -2.76 -16.00 7.54
CA ILE A 300 -2.94 -16.20 8.99
C ILE A 300 -1.67 -15.80 9.74
N LYS A 301 -0.49 -16.31 9.33
CA LYS A 301 0.79 -15.97 9.96
C LYS A 301 1.04 -14.46 9.96
N GLN A 302 0.86 -13.81 8.82
CA GLN A 302 1.04 -12.36 8.68
C GLN A 302 0.10 -11.54 9.56
N LYS A 303 -1.13 -12.03 9.80
CA LYS A 303 -2.06 -11.38 10.75
C LYS A 303 -1.53 -11.40 12.18
N TYR A 304 -0.86 -12.49 12.60
CA TYR A 304 -0.26 -12.58 13.94
C TYR A 304 1.01 -11.74 14.10
N GLU A 305 1.78 -11.53 13.03
CA GLU A 305 3.00 -10.72 13.07
C GLU A 305 2.72 -9.20 13.08
N PHE A 306 1.55 -8.77 12.64
CA PHE A 306 1.18 -7.35 12.51
C PHE A 306 0.10 -6.87 13.50
N ASN A 307 -0.38 -7.72 14.40
CA ASN A 307 -1.21 -7.35 15.55
C ASN A 307 -0.35 -7.27 16.81
#